data_e3c1beee7505a09ad4e2476e8763f1a5
#
_entry.id   e3c1beee7505a09ad4e2476e8763f1a5
#
_cell.length_a   1.000
_cell.length_b   1.000
_cell.length_c   1.000
_cell.angle_alpha   90.00
_cell.angle_beta   90.00
_cell.angle_gamma   90.00
#
_symmetry.space_group_name_H-M   'P 1'
#
loop_
_entity.id
_entity.type
_entity.pdbx_description
1 polymer ?
#
loop_
_entity_poly.entity_id
_entity_poly.type
_entity_poly.pdbx_seq_one_letter_code
_entity_poly.pdbx_strand_id
1 'polypeptide(L)'
;LNYINKMDIISLLKDEYSQFANAPFNIRVESDTAELYQVDRVRFWKDVNRDVDLQIYVKDYYRTRLLQSIKKMQQMLMNGKLGAICTQLYELYTLFGVEIAPDQFLIDFLVSNEEIGHFCGINSASSVNRIFQQLKKEGV
;
A
#
# COMPACT_ATOMS: atom_id res chain seq x y z
N LEU A 1 2.26 -5.22 -1.61
CA LEU A 1 2.49 -4.61 -0.30
C LEU A 1 1.99 -3.17 -0.30
N ASN A 2 1.36 -2.74 0.77
CA ASN A 2 0.91 -1.37 0.97
C ASN A 2 1.34 -0.92 2.36
N TYR A 3 1.78 0.32 2.46
CA TYR A 3 2.01 0.97 3.74
C TYR A 3 0.76 1.75 4.16
N ILE A 4 0.53 1.84 5.45
CA ILE A 4 -0.55 2.60 6.08
C ILE A 4 0.09 3.51 7.12
N ASN A 5 -0.03 4.82 6.94
CA ASN A 5 0.49 5.84 7.85
C ASN A 5 -0.61 6.72 8.47
N LYS A 6 -1.86 6.33 8.29
CA LYS A 6 -3.03 7.01 8.85
C LYS A 6 -4.10 6.00 9.23
N MET A 7 -5.14 6.46 9.94
CA MET A 7 -6.26 5.58 10.29
C MET A 7 -6.85 4.90 9.05
N ASP A 8 -6.91 3.58 9.07
CA ASP A 8 -7.43 2.77 7.97
C ASP A 8 -7.95 1.41 8.47
N ILE A 9 -8.77 0.75 7.67
CA ILE A 9 -9.32 -0.57 7.97
C ILE A 9 -8.42 -1.63 7.35
N ILE A 10 -7.87 -2.50 8.18
CA ILE A 10 -6.88 -3.51 7.76
C ILE A 10 -7.46 -4.92 7.59
N SER A 11 -8.68 -5.18 8.01
CA SER A 11 -9.25 -6.55 8.03
C SER A 11 -10.66 -6.69 7.46
N LEU A 12 -11.16 -5.72 6.71
CA LEU A 12 -12.53 -5.70 6.18
C LEU A 12 -12.79 -6.74 5.06
N LEU A 13 -11.85 -7.62 4.78
CA LEU A 13 -11.97 -8.63 3.71
C LEU A 13 -12.76 -9.88 4.10
N LYS A 14 -13.17 -9.99 5.37
CA LYS A 14 -13.96 -11.13 5.84
C LYS A 14 -15.39 -10.67 6.09
N ASP A 15 -16.33 -11.24 5.34
CA ASP A 15 -17.75 -11.13 5.66
C ASP A 15 -18.11 -11.98 6.90
N GLU A 16 -19.36 -11.88 7.32
CA GLU A 16 -19.88 -12.62 8.47
C GLU A 16 -19.95 -14.14 8.24
N TYR A 17 -19.98 -14.59 7.00
CA TYR A 17 -20.18 -15.99 6.59
C TYR A 17 -18.92 -16.65 6.08
N SER A 18 -17.90 -15.91 5.71
CA SER A 18 -16.69 -16.45 5.10
C SER A 18 -15.86 -17.26 6.09
N GLN A 19 -16.07 -18.56 6.08
CA GLN A 19 -15.21 -19.52 6.79
C GLN A 19 -13.87 -19.77 6.07
N PHE A 20 -13.75 -19.35 4.80
CA PHE A 20 -12.68 -19.79 3.90
C PHE A 20 -11.62 -18.74 3.60
N ALA A 21 -11.83 -17.49 3.94
CA ALA A 21 -10.84 -16.46 3.66
C ALA A 21 -9.87 -16.28 4.84
N ASN A 22 -8.74 -16.94 4.79
CA ASN A 22 -7.58 -16.44 5.53
C ASN A 22 -7.25 -15.04 5.01
N ALA A 23 -6.79 -14.16 5.89
CA ALA A 23 -6.28 -12.88 5.43
C ALA A 23 -5.21 -13.13 4.36
N PRO A 24 -5.34 -12.56 3.14
CA PRO A 24 -4.41 -12.83 2.05
C PRO A 24 -3.06 -12.14 2.24
N PHE A 25 -2.84 -11.53 3.40
CA PHE A 25 -1.63 -10.78 3.73
C PHE A 25 -1.30 -10.90 5.23
N ASN A 26 -0.05 -10.70 5.53
CA ASN A 26 0.44 -10.49 6.89
C ASN A 26 0.57 -8.97 7.15
N ILE A 27 0.41 -8.58 8.41
CA ILE A 27 0.58 -7.20 8.86
C ILE A 27 1.86 -7.15 9.68
N ARG A 28 2.71 -6.16 9.39
CA ARG A 28 3.91 -5.85 10.14
C ARG A 28 3.86 -4.39 10.58
N VAL A 29 4.17 -4.13 11.82
CA VAL A 29 4.35 -2.78 12.36
C VAL A 29 5.79 -2.36 12.08
N GLU A 30 5.97 -1.23 11.41
CA GLU A 30 7.28 -0.66 11.06
C GLU A 30 7.66 0.52 11.96
N SER A 31 6.67 1.13 12.63
CA SER A 31 6.88 2.16 13.65
C SER A 31 7.13 1.55 15.02
N ASP A 32 7.66 2.33 15.97
CA ASP A 32 7.88 1.87 17.35
C ASP A 32 6.60 1.40 18.03
N THR A 33 5.47 1.98 17.66
CA THR A 33 4.14 1.64 18.22
C THR A 33 3.07 1.69 17.15
N ALA A 34 2.02 0.87 17.33
CA ALA A 34 0.78 0.97 16.55
C ALA A 34 -0.42 0.86 17.49
N GLU A 35 -1.40 1.70 17.27
CA GLU A 35 -2.69 1.63 17.95
C GLU A 35 -3.71 0.94 17.05
N LEU A 36 -4.36 -0.11 17.57
CA LEU A 36 -5.31 -0.92 16.82
C LEU A 36 -6.64 -0.98 17.58
N TYR A 37 -7.72 -0.68 16.87
CA TYR A 37 -9.08 -0.88 17.36
C TYR A 37 -9.61 -2.22 16.85
N GLN A 38 -9.98 -3.09 17.77
CA GLN A 38 -10.62 -4.36 17.43
C GLN A 38 -12.12 -4.21 17.53
N VAL A 39 -12.81 -4.56 16.44
CA VAL A 39 -14.27 -4.54 16.36
C VAL A 39 -14.77 -5.97 16.14
N ASP A 40 -15.81 -6.38 16.88
CA ASP A 40 -16.45 -7.68 16.65
C ASP A 40 -17.05 -7.74 15.24
N ARG A 41 -16.64 -8.75 14.47
CA ARG A 41 -17.03 -8.90 13.07
C ARG A 41 -18.52 -9.08 12.87
N VAL A 42 -19.13 -9.94 13.65
CA VAL A 42 -20.57 -10.26 13.52
C VAL A 42 -21.41 -9.02 13.85
N ARG A 43 -21.04 -8.33 14.93
CA ARG A 43 -21.69 -7.08 15.32
C ARG A 43 -21.53 -6.00 14.24
N PHE A 44 -20.32 -5.83 13.72
CA PHE A 44 -20.05 -4.85 12.66
C PHE A 44 -20.95 -5.06 11.44
N TRP A 45 -20.99 -6.30 10.89
CA TRP A 45 -21.82 -6.59 9.73
C TRP A 45 -23.33 -6.50 10.03
N LYS A 46 -23.74 -6.83 11.24
CA LYS A 46 -25.12 -6.62 11.68
C LYS A 46 -25.50 -5.14 11.69
N ASP A 47 -24.59 -4.27 12.12
CA ASP A 47 -24.79 -2.83 12.11
C ASP A 47 -24.78 -2.29 10.67
N VAL A 48 -23.84 -2.71 9.83
CA VAL A 48 -23.81 -2.38 8.40
C VAL A 48 -25.12 -2.79 7.69
N ASN A 49 -25.65 -3.97 7.96
CA ASN A 49 -26.89 -4.44 7.33
C ASN A 49 -28.15 -3.65 7.77
N ARG A 50 -28.07 -2.86 8.84
CA ARG A 50 -29.18 -2.06 9.38
C ARG A 50 -29.07 -0.58 9.08
N ASP A 51 -27.87 -0.10 8.81
CA ASP A 51 -27.56 1.31 8.64
C ASP A 51 -27.16 1.59 7.19
N VAL A 52 -27.95 2.41 6.52
CA VAL A 52 -27.74 2.75 5.10
C VAL A 52 -26.46 3.56 4.89
N ASP A 53 -26.10 4.43 5.82
CA ASP A 53 -24.89 5.25 5.71
C ASP A 53 -23.64 4.39 5.87
N LEU A 54 -23.66 3.42 6.78
CA LEU A 54 -22.59 2.43 6.89
C LEU A 54 -22.49 1.54 5.65
N GLN A 55 -23.61 1.17 5.02
CA GLN A 55 -23.59 0.42 3.75
C GLN A 55 -22.94 1.22 2.63
N ILE A 56 -23.29 2.49 2.51
CA ILE A 56 -22.69 3.39 1.51
C ILE A 56 -21.20 3.53 1.77
N TYR A 57 -20.80 3.78 3.02
CA TYR A 57 -19.38 3.88 3.39
C TYR A 57 -18.59 2.61 3.02
N VAL A 58 -19.09 1.44 3.36
CA VAL A 58 -18.42 0.16 3.07
C VAL A 58 -18.32 -0.07 1.55
N LYS A 59 -19.37 0.21 0.78
CA LYS A 59 -19.33 0.12 -0.69
C LYS A 59 -18.30 1.06 -1.29
N ASP A 60 -18.27 2.32 -0.86
CA ASP A 60 -17.32 3.31 -1.35
C ASP A 60 -15.89 2.97 -0.95
N TYR A 61 -15.69 2.44 0.25
CA TYR A 61 -14.41 1.95 0.70
C TYR A 61 -13.88 0.84 -0.23
N TYR A 62 -14.66 -0.21 -0.48
CA TYR A 62 -14.26 -1.31 -1.37
C TYR A 62 -14.04 -0.86 -2.81
N ARG A 63 -14.93 -0.02 -3.35
CA ARG A 63 -14.80 0.53 -4.69
C ARG A 63 -13.49 1.30 -4.83
N THR A 64 -13.19 2.16 -3.90
CA THR A 64 -11.97 2.97 -3.89
C THR A 64 -10.73 2.08 -3.82
N ARG A 65 -10.71 1.10 -2.93
CA ARG A 65 -9.60 0.14 -2.79
C ARG A 65 -9.38 -0.69 -4.04
N LEU A 66 -10.46 -1.15 -4.65
CA LEU A 66 -10.39 -1.91 -5.91
C LEU A 66 -9.79 -1.07 -7.04
N LEU A 67 -10.29 0.15 -7.22
CA LEU A 67 -9.79 1.06 -8.25
C LEU A 67 -8.31 1.42 -8.04
N GLN A 68 -7.90 1.69 -6.80
CA GLN A 68 -6.49 1.92 -6.47
C GLN A 68 -5.61 0.72 -6.80
N SER A 69 -6.07 -0.49 -6.47
CA SER A 69 -5.34 -1.73 -6.74
C SER A 69 -5.21 -1.99 -8.25
N ILE A 70 -6.26 -1.77 -9.02
CA ILE A 70 -6.25 -1.91 -10.48
C ILE A 70 -5.29 -0.88 -11.09
N LYS A 71 -5.38 0.39 -10.68
CA LYS A 71 -4.49 1.46 -11.16
C LYS A 71 -3.03 1.15 -10.86
N LYS A 72 -2.72 0.72 -9.64
CA LYS A 72 -1.37 0.32 -9.25
C LYS A 72 -0.86 -0.84 -10.11
N MET A 73 -1.66 -1.87 -10.29
CA MET A 73 -1.31 -3.01 -11.13
C MET A 73 -1.03 -2.58 -12.58
N GLN A 74 -1.87 -1.73 -13.17
CA GLN A 74 -1.65 -1.19 -14.50
C GLN A 74 -0.33 -0.41 -14.58
N GLN A 75 -0.06 0.48 -13.64
CA GLN A 75 1.17 1.28 -13.61
C GLN A 75 2.42 0.41 -13.48
N MET A 76 2.37 -0.64 -12.67
CA MET A 76 3.48 -1.58 -12.51
C MET A 76 3.74 -2.43 -13.76
N LEU A 77 2.69 -2.78 -14.51
CA LEU A 77 2.81 -3.65 -15.69
C LEU A 77 3.18 -2.90 -16.97
N MET A 78 2.70 -1.66 -17.13
CA MET A 78 2.80 -0.94 -18.42
C MET A 78 4.23 -0.48 -18.77
N ASN A 79 5.07 -0.19 -17.79
CA ASN A 79 6.38 0.45 -18.00
C ASN A 79 7.57 -0.44 -17.59
N GLY A 80 7.36 -1.75 -17.52
CA GLY A 80 8.39 -2.72 -17.15
C GLY A 80 8.98 -2.46 -15.75
N LYS A 81 10.17 -2.96 -15.51
CA LYS A 81 10.83 -2.89 -14.19
C LYS A 81 11.13 -1.47 -13.73
N LEU A 82 11.50 -0.58 -14.63
CA LEU A 82 11.76 0.84 -14.32
C LEU A 82 10.48 1.51 -13.86
N GLY A 83 9.38 1.37 -14.62
CA GLY A 83 8.09 1.96 -14.25
C GLY A 83 7.54 1.42 -12.94
N ALA A 84 7.73 0.13 -12.67
CA ALA A 84 7.32 -0.47 -11.39
C ALA A 84 8.07 0.17 -10.21
N ILE A 85 9.40 0.35 -10.32
CA ILE A 85 10.20 1.02 -9.28
C ILE A 85 9.80 2.48 -9.13
N CYS A 86 9.63 3.23 -10.22
CA CYS A 86 9.19 4.63 -10.15
C CYS A 86 7.80 4.76 -9.50
N THR A 87 6.87 3.86 -9.82
CA THR A 87 5.55 3.83 -9.18
C THR A 87 5.66 3.59 -7.67
N GLN A 88 6.52 2.65 -7.25
CA GLN A 88 6.73 2.36 -5.83
C GLN A 88 7.41 3.52 -5.10
N LEU A 89 8.42 4.15 -5.71
CA LEU A 89 9.06 5.35 -5.14
C LEU A 89 8.08 6.50 -5.02
N TYR A 90 7.21 6.71 -6.01
CA TYR A 90 6.18 7.75 -5.94
C TYR A 90 5.16 7.49 -4.82
N GLU A 91 4.79 6.23 -4.58
CA GLU A 91 3.94 5.88 -3.43
C GLU A 91 4.63 6.16 -2.10
N LEU A 92 5.91 5.78 -1.96
CA LEU A 92 6.69 6.09 -0.76
C LEU A 92 6.84 7.60 -0.55
N TYR A 93 7.10 8.34 -1.62
CA TYR A 93 7.13 9.80 -1.58
C TYR A 93 5.78 10.38 -1.10
N THR A 94 4.66 9.88 -1.62
CA THR A 94 3.33 10.37 -1.23
C THR A 94 3.01 10.12 0.24
N LEU A 95 3.55 9.04 0.83
CA LEU A 95 3.31 8.65 2.22
C LEU A 95 4.32 9.25 3.20
N PHE A 96 5.59 9.38 2.79
CA PHE A 96 6.73 9.68 3.66
C PHE A 96 7.64 10.78 3.11
N GLY A 97 7.24 11.47 2.04
CA GLY A 97 8.02 12.55 1.46
C GLY A 97 8.03 13.80 2.34
N VAL A 98 9.20 14.29 2.66
CA VAL A 98 9.43 15.54 3.37
C VAL A 98 10.25 16.47 2.47
N GLU A 99 9.78 17.68 2.25
CA GLU A 99 10.53 18.67 1.49
C GLU A 99 11.73 19.16 2.32
N ILE A 100 12.94 19.02 1.77
CA ILE A 100 14.20 19.39 2.44
C ILE A 100 14.83 20.65 1.80
N ALA A 101 14.49 20.96 0.54
CA ALA A 101 14.86 22.15 -0.19
C ALA A 101 13.89 22.32 -1.38
N PRO A 102 13.87 23.49 -2.06
CA PRO A 102 13.03 23.67 -3.25
C PRO A 102 13.24 22.56 -4.27
N ASP A 103 12.17 21.89 -4.64
CA ASP A 103 12.12 20.75 -5.56
C ASP A 103 12.96 19.52 -5.11
N GLN A 104 13.33 19.44 -3.83
CA GLN A 104 14.04 18.30 -3.25
C GLN A 104 13.26 17.69 -2.10
N PHE A 105 13.03 16.39 -2.19
CA PHE A 105 12.26 15.65 -1.21
C PHE A 105 13.06 14.45 -0.69
N LEU A 106 13.01 14.26 0.61
CA LEU A 106 13.49 13.05 1.27
C LEU A 106 12.31 12.10 1.52
N ILE A 107 12.44 10.85 1.14
CA ILE A 107 11.52 9.82 1.60
C ILE A 107 12.00 9.39 3.00
N ASP A 108 11.37 9.94 4.04
CA ASP A 108 11.71 9.65 5.44
C ASP A 108 11.14 8.29 5.86
N PHE A 109 11.67 7.25 5.22
CA PHE A 109 11.31 5.88 5.48
C PHE A 109 12.47 4.94 5.13
N LEU A 110 12.87 4.13 6.11
CA LEU A 110 13.96 3.18 5.93
C LEU A 110 13.49 1.96 5.14
N VAL A 111 13.92 1.86 3.90
CA VAL A 111 13.60 0.73 3.02
C VAL A 111 14.83 0.36 2.19
N SER A 112 15.11 -0.94 2.07
CA SER A 112 16.21 -1.43 1.25
C SER A 112 15.83 -1.53 -0.24
N ASN A 113 16.85 -1.48 -1.13
CA ASN A 113 16.64 -1.72 -2.56
C ASN A 113 16.04 -3.11 -2.83
N GLU A 114 16.38 -4.09 -2.01
CA GLU A 114 15.84 -5.44 -2.11
C GLU A 114 14.35 -5.47 -1.80
N GLU A 115 13.92 -4.81 -0.74
CA GLU A 115 12.51 -4.67 -0.41
C GLU A 115 11.74 -3.95 -1.51
N ILE A 116 12.25 -2.85 -2.05
CA ILE A 116 11.63 -2.18 -3.21
C ILE A 116 11.53 -3.13 -4.41
N GLY A 117 12.57 -3.91 -4.66
CA GLY A 117 12.55 -4.95 -5.70
C GLY A 117 11.44 -5.96 -5.48
N HIS A 118 11.28 -6.47 -4.27
CA HIS A 118 10.22 -7.41 -3.91
C HIS A 118 8.82 -6.80 -4.07
N PHE A 119 8.62 -5.54 -3.71
CA PHE A 119 7.37 -4.81 -3.96
C PHE A 119 7.01 -4.75 -5.45
N CYS A 120 8.02 -4.66 -6.30
CA CYS A 120 7.88 -4.57 -7.75
C CYS A 120 7.90 -5.94 -8.46
N GLY A 121 7.97 -7.05 -7.73
CA GLY A 121 8.12 -8.40 -8.31
C GLY A 121 9.47 -8.62 -8.99
N ILE A 122 10.53 -7.90 -8.60
CA ILE A 122 11.86 -7.99 -9.17
C ILE A 122 12.77 -8.75 -8.21
N ASN A 123 13.05 -10.01 -8.52
CA ASN A 123 13.87 -10.88 -7.66
C ASN A 123 15.38 -10.71 -7.86
N SER A 124 15.82 -9.89 -8.83
CA SER A 124 17.23 -9.69 -9.14
C SER A 124 17.75 -8.39 -8.54
N ALA A 125 18.52 -8.47 -7.46
CA ALA A 125 19.15 -7.32 -6.82
C ALA A 125 20.03 -6.49 -7.79
N SER A 126 20.73 -7.14 -8.73
CA SER A 126 21.53 -6.45 -9.75
C SER A 126 20.65 -5.60 -10.70
N SER A 127 19.46 -6.09 -11.06
CA SER A 127 18.51 -5.33 -11.88
C SER A 127 17.99 -4.11 -11.13
N VAL A 128 17.66 -4.26 -9.85
CA VAL A 128 17.21 -3.15 -8.99
C VAL A 128 18.31 -2.09 -8.86
N ASN A 129 19.52 -2.51 -8.49
CA ASN A 129 20.66 -1.59 -8.35
C ASN A 129 20.96 -0.82 -9.66
N ARG A 130 20.88 -1.49 -10.81
CA ARG A 130 21.08 -0.82 -12.11
C ARG A 130 20.04 0.26 -12.36
N ILE A 131 18.78 0.01 -12.02
CA ILE A 131 17.71 1.00 -12.16
C ILE A 131 17.95 2.19 -11.23
N PHE A 132 18.31 1.96 -9.97
CA PHE A 132 18.64 3.05 -9.06
C PHE A 132 19.83 3.89 -9.53
N GLN A 133 20.86 3.24 -10.09
CA GLN A 133 21.98 3.97 -10.68
C GLN A 133 21.55 4.82 -11.90
N GLN A 134 20.60 4.33 -12.70
CA GLN A 134 20.03 5.11 -13.78
C GLN A 134 19.26 6.32 -13.25
N LEU A 135 18.33 6.13 -12.31
CA LEU A 135 17.55 7.21 -11.71
C LEU A 135 18.46 8.27 -11.08
N LYS A 136 19.48 7.85 -10.35
CA LYS A 136 20.47 8.78 -9.76
C LYS A 136 21.20 9.61 -10.82
N LYS A 137 21.48 9.07 -12.01
CA LYS A 137 22.10 9.85 -13.12
C LYS A 137 21.10 10.84 -13.73
N GLU A 138 19.81 10.58 -13.64
CA GLU A 138 18.72 11.42 -14.11
C GLU A 138 18.29 12.46 -13.06
N GLY A 139 18.91 12.47 -11.88
CA GLY A 139 18.66 13.45 -10.82
C GLY A 139 17.51 13.09 -9.87
N VAL A 140 17.14 11.81 -9.84
CA VAL A 140 16.11 11.29 -8.92
C VAL A 140 16.76 10.61 -7.72
#